data_6eb0abed3a131f811256ad90d91f457a
#
_entry.id   6eb0abed3a131f811256ad90d91f457a
#
_cell.length_a   1.000
_cell.length_b   1.000
_cell.length_c   1.000
_cell.angle_alpha   90.00
_cell.angle_beta   90.00
_cell.angle_gamma   90.00
#
_symmetry.space_group_name_H-M   'P 1'
#
loop_
_entity.id
_entity.type
_entity.pdbx_description
1 polymer ?
#
loop_
_entity_poly.entity_id
_entity_poly.type
_entity_poly.pdbx_seq_one_letter_code
_entity_poly.pdbx_strand_id
1 'polypeptide(L)'
;SPNDYFGGDLRGIEEKLDYLQEMGISCLYLNPIFEADSNHRYNTADYRRIDPMLGTEEDFIRLCAQARQRGIRILLDGVFSHTGSDSRYFDKKGTYGNGACDSPSSPYYPWYRFGRYPEEYESWWGFATLPNVEETEQSYGAFIHGEGGVLQHWLEAGASGWRLDVADELPDCFIRDVRRRIKAQSPDNVLLGEVWEDCSDKQGPQGRRGYVNGDELDSAMDYPLRRAILDFCAGKLDAFDAAEAMW
;
A
#
# COMPACT_ATOMS: atom_id res chain seq x y z
N SER A 1 19.09 -14.71 -2.46
CA SER A 1 18.37 -14.44 -3.71
C SER A 1 17.22 -13.48 -3.43
N PRO A 2 16.84 -12.59 -4.36
CA PRO A 2 15.67 -11.71 -4.18
C PRO A 2 14.34 -12.48 -4.09
N ASN A 3 14.34 -13.77 -4.40
CA ASN A 3 13.16 -14.63 -4.29
C ASN A 3 13.14 -15.49 -3.01
N ASP A 4 14.08 -15.27 -2.10
CA ASP A 4 14.15 -16.07 -0.88
C ASP A 4 13.13 -15.57 0.17
N TYR A 5 12.59 -16.50 0.96
CA TYR A 5 11.76 -16.22 2.12
C TYR A 5 12.58 -16.36 3.39
N PHE A 6 12.50 -15.37 4.29
CA PHE A 6 13.30 -15.35 5.52
C PHE A 6 12.49 -15.77 6.77
N GLY A 7 11.22 -16.14 6.60
CA GLY A 7 10.39 -16.77 7.63
C GLY A 7 9.81 -15.84 8.69
N GLY A 8 9.85 -14.51 8.50
CA GLY A 8 9.13 -13.58 9.38
C GLY A 8 7.62 -13.67 9.15
N ASP A 9 6.83 -13.52 10.23
CA ASP A 9 5.38 -13.56 10.22
C ASP A 9 4.75 -12.59 11.24
N LEU A 10 3.42 -12.50 11.26
CA LEU A 10 2.68 -11.61 12.16
C LEU A 10 2.91 -11.96 13.62
N ARG A 11 3.04 -13.25 13.93
CA ARG A 11 3.30 -13.74 15.29
C ARG A 11 4.72 -13.37 15.74
N GLY A 12 5.69 -13.46 14.87
CA GLY A 12 7.07 -13.02 15.15
C GLY A 12 7.15 -11.54 15.46
N ILE A 13 6.34 -10.70 14.78
CA ILE A 13 6.22 -9.27 15.13
C ILE A 13 5.60 -9.11 16.52
N GLU A 14 4.51 -9.84 16.82
CA GLU A 14 3.86 -9.79 18.13
C GLU A 14 4.84 -10.13 19.27
N GLU A 15 5.68 -11.14 19.09
CA GLU A 15 6.73 -11.55 20.06
C GLU A 15 7.82 -10.48 20.25
N LYS A 16 7.95 -9.51 19.35
CA LYS A 16 8.94 -8.44 19.41
C LYS A 16 8.38 -7.09 19.85
N LEU A 17 7.09 -6.99 20.16
CA LEU A 17 6.46 -5.71 20.51
C LEU A 17 7.09 -5.04 21.74
N ASP A 18 7.49 -5.79 22.76
CA ASP A 18 8.14 -5.25 23.96
C ASP A 18 9.49 -4.62 23.59
N TYR A 19 10.30 -5.31 22.79
CA TYR A 19 11.56 -4.78 22.26
C TYR A 19 11.36 -3.50 21.43
N LEU A 20 10.34 -3.48 20.56
CA LEU A 20 10.02 -2.31 19.76
C LEU A 20 9.56 -1.13 20.61
N GLN A 21 8.79 -1.39 21.66
CA GLN A 21 8.36 -0.37 22.62
C GLN A 21 9.56 0.21 23.38
N GLU A 22 10.49 -0.62 23.86
CA GLU A 22 11.72 -0.20 24.54
C GLU A 22 12.61 0.66 23.63
N MET A 23 12.59 0.41 22.30
CA MET A 23 13.27 1.24 21.31
C MET A 23 12.55 2.58 21.05
N GLY A 24 11.39 2.83 21.64
CA GLY A 24 10.60 4.05 21.43
C GLY A 24 9.79 4.05 20.12
N ILE A 25 9.56 2.89 19.50
CA ILE A 25 8.75 2.78 18.28
C ILE A 25 7.28 3.00 18.62
N SER A 26 6.63 3.92 17.92
CA SER A 26 5.22 4.26 18.09
C SER A 26 4.34 3.86 16.88
N CYS A 27 4.96 3.43 15.78
CA CYS A 27 4.25 3.00 14.58
C CYS A 27 5.07 1.95 13.83
N LEU A 28 4.40 0.90 13.37
CA LEU A 28 4.96 -0.09 12.45
C LEU A 28 4.23 0.03 11.11
N TYR A 29 4.96 0.28 10.05
CA TYR A 29 4.50 0.10 8.69
C TYR A 29 4.89 -1.32 8.25
N LEU A 30 3.91 -2.10 7.81
CA LEU A 30 4.12 -3.44 7.29
C LEU A 30 4.14 -3.39 5.76
N ASN A 31 5.17 -3.98 5.14
CA ASN A 31 5.13 -4.31 3.72
C ASN A 31 3.89 -5.16 3.43
N PRO A 32 3.47 -5.34 2.14
CA PRO A 32 2.23 -6.04 1.82
C PRO A 32 2.10 -7.38 2.54
N ILE A 33 0.96 -7.58 3.22
CA ILE A 33 0.66 -8.80 3.97
C ILE A 33 -0.42 -9.66 3.31
N PHE A 34 -1.01 -9.17 2.22
CA PHE A 34 -2.11 -9.87 1.55
C PHE A 34 -1.60 -11.01 0.69
N GLU A 35 -2.48 -11.99 0.42
CA GLU A 35 -2.19 -13.14 -0.43
C GLU A 35 -1.61 -12.70 -1.77
N ALA A 36 -0.48 -13.31 -2.15
CA ALA A 36 0.24 -13.04 -3.38
C ALA A 36 1.13 -14.23 -3.77
N ASP A 37 1.52 -14.32 -5.05
CA ASP A 37 2.39 -15.40 -5.56
C ASP A 37 3.90 -15.11 -5.34
N SER A 38 4.26 -13.85 -4.99
CA SER A 38 5.65 -13.46 -4.76
C SER A 38 5.96 -13.25 -3.29
N ASN A 39 7.24 -13.35 -2.94
CA ASN A 39 7.74 -13.10 -1.59
C ASN A 39 7.60 -11.64 -1.14
N HIS A 40 7.60 -10.67 -2.07
CA HIS A 40 7.42 -9.24 -1.77
C HIS A 40 5.95 -8.82 -1.66
N ARG A 41 5.03 -9.58 -2.23
CA ARG A 41 3.56 -9.42 -2.18
C ARG A 41 3.00 -8.13 -2.78
N TYR A 42 3.79 -7.37 -3.54
CA TYR A 42 3.27 -6.22 -4.30
C TYR A 42 2.39 -6.62 -5.49
N ASN A 43 2.34 -7.89 -5.86
CA ASN A 43 1.40 -8.46 -6.80
C ASN A 43 0.18 -9.07 -6.09
N THR A 44 -0.59 -8.25 -5.40
CA THR A 44 -1.72 -8.69 -4.57
C THR A 44 -2.68 -9.60 -5.35
N ALA A 45 -2.94 -10.79 -4.81
CA ALA A 45 -3.87 -11.77 -5.35
C ALA A 45 -5.28 -11.66 -4.73
N ASP A 46 -5.36 -11.38 -3.42
CA ASP A 46 -6.64 -11.14 -2.73
C ASP A 46 -6.46 -10.14 -1.59
N TYR A 47 -7.06 -8.94 -1.71
CA TYR A 47 -6.99 -7.89 -0.68
C TYR A 47 -7.73 -8.22 0.62
N ARG A 48 -8.55 -9.26 0.63
CA ARG A 48 -9.33 -9.67 1.81
C ARG A 48 -8.76 -10.88 2.53
N ARG A 49 -7.57 -11.33 2.13
CA ARG A 49 -6.90 -12.48 2.73
C ARG A 49 -5.47 -12.16 3.04
N ILE A 50 -5.06 -12.49 4.25
CA ILE A 50 -3.63 -12.48 4.62
C ILE A 50 -2.95 -13.67 3.95
N ASP A 51 -1.72 -13.45 3.47
CA ASP A 51 -0.88 -14.52 2.94
C ASP A 51 -0.70 -15.62 4.02
N PRO A 52 -1.02 -16.89 3.71
CA PRO A 52 -0.92 -17.97 4.68
C PRO A 52 0.48 -18.15 5.29
N MET A 53 1.53 -17.67 4.62
CA MET A 53 2.90 -17.70 5.16
C MET A 53 3.12 -16.67 6.27
N LEU A 54 2.26 -15.66 6.37
CA LEU A 54 2.36 -14.60 7.39
C LEU A 54 1.42 -14.83 8.57
N GLY A 55 0.39 -15.65 8.40
CA GLY A 55 -0.59 -15.96 9.44
C GLY A 55 -2.03 -15.84 8.97
N THR A 56 -2.92 -15.53 9.90
CA THR A 56 -4.37 -15.42 9.68
C THR A 56 -4.87 -14.01 10.02
N GLU A 57 -6.12 -13.72 9.70
CA GLU A 57 -6.77 -12.47 10.11
C GLU A 57 -6.86 -12.35 11.64
N GLU A 58 -7.08 -13.46 12.35
CA GLU A 58 -7.08 -13.49 13.81
C GLU A 58 -5.70 -13.15 14.39
N ASP A 59 -4.61 -13.60 13.75
CA ASP A 59 -3.24 -13.22 14.12
C ASP A 59 -3.03 -11.73 13.96
N PHE A 60 -3.54 -11.13 12.87
CA PHE A 60 -3.46 -9.70 12.63
C PHE A 60 -4.26 -8.89 13.66
N ILE A 61 -5.51 -9.30 13.94
CA ILE A 61 -6.36 -8.66 14.96
C ILE A 61 -5.66 -8.68 16.31
N ARG A 62 -5.08 -9.82 16.69
CA ARG A 62 -4.34 -9.98 17.94
C ARG A 62 -3.11 -9.09 17.99
N LEU A 63 -2.30 -9.08 16.91
CA LEU A 63 -1.14 -8.20 16.78
C LEU A 63 -1.53 -6.72 16.96
N CYS A 64 -2.56 -6.25 16.28
CA CYS A 64 -3.05 -4.87 16.40
C CYS A 64 -3.49 -4.53 17.82
N ALA A 65 -4.19 -5.44 18.49
CA ALA A 65 -4.62 -5.26 19.87
C ALA A 65 -3.43 -5.18 20.85
N GLN A 66 -2.43 -6.05 20.69
CA GLN A 66 -1.22 -6.07 21.51
C GLN A 66 -0.31 -4.85 21.25
N ALA A 67 -0.17 -4.43 19.99
CA ALA A 67 0.56 -3.23 19.61
C ALA A 67 -0.07 -1.97 20.24
N ARG A 68 -1.42 -1.86 20.16
CA ARG A 68 -2.16 -0.72 20.73
C ARG A 68 -1.98 -0.59 22.24
N GLN A 69 -1.93 -1.70 22.98
CA GLN A 69 -1.66 -1.69 24.43
C GLN A 69 -0.28 -1.10 24.78
N ARG A 70 0.65 -1.14 23.83
CA ARG A 70 2.02 -0.61 23.95
C ARG A 70 2.20 0.79 23.32
N GLY A 71 1.10 1.39 22.86
CA GLY A 71 1.15 2.68 22.17
C GLY A 71 1.70 2.59 20.73
N ILE A 72 1.75 1.40 20.15
CA ILE A 72 2.26 1.16 18.78
C ILE A 72 1.07 1.05 17.82
N ARG A 73 1.10 1.82 16.74
CA ARG A 73 0.13 1.77 15.63
C ARG A 73 0.63 0.82 14.53
N ILE A 74 -0.31 0.22 13.78
CA ILE A 74 0.01 -0.62 12.63
C ILE A 74 -0.54 0.05 11.37
N LEU A 75 0.33 0.31 10.38
CA LEU A 75 -0.05 0.77 9.04
C LEU A 75 0.12 -0.38 8.04
N LEU A 76 -0.85 -0.51 7.15
CA LEU A 76 -0.82 -1.49 6.07
C LEU A 76 -0.38 -0.85 4.76
N ASP A 77 0.18 -1.67 3.87
CA ASP A 77 0.52 -1.26 2.51
C ASP A 77 -0.69 -1.37 1.58
N GLY A 78 -1.05 -0.27 0.96
CA GLY A 78 -2.12 -0.18 -0.02
C GLY A 78 -1.56 -0.15 -1.44
N VAL A 79 -1.41 -1.33 -2.04
CA VAL A 79 -1.00 -1.48 -3.45
C VAL A 79 -2.26 -1.41 -4.30
N PHE A 80 -2.67 -0.20 -4.69
CA PHE A 80 -3.97 0.04 -5.36
C PHE A 80 -3.85 0.49 -6.81
N SER A 81 -2.64 0.65 -7.36
CA SER A 81 -2.39 0.99 -8.76
C SER A 81 -2.40 -0.23 -9.69
N HIS A 82 -2.20 -1.42 -9.14
CA HIS A 82 -2.13 -2.67 -9.89
C HIS A 82 -2.48 -3.88 -9.00
N THR A 83 -2.72 -5.04 -9.62
CA THR A 83 -2.88 -6.32 -8.93
C THR A 83 -1.88 -7.34 -9.47
N GLY A 84 -1.83 -8.53 -8.89
CA GLY A 84 -1.16 -9.66 -9.53
C GLY A 84 -1.91 -10.12 -10.77
N SER A 85 -1.20 -10.52 -11.82
CA SER A 85 -1.82 -11.12 -13.01
C SER A 85 -2.52 -12.44 -12.70
N ASP A 86 -2.14 -13.10 -11.63
CA ASP A 86 -2.71 -14.33 -11.08
C ASP A 86 -3.71 -14.08 -9.94
N SER A 87 -4.03 -12.80 -9.68
CA SER A 87 -5.05 -12.45 -8.71
C SER A 87 -6.43 -12.97 -9.09
N ARG A 88 -7.30 -13.15 -8.11
CA ARG A 88 -8.72 -13.50 -8.36
C ARG A 88 -9.48 -12.45 -9.17
N TYR A 89 -8.96 -11.24 -9.27
CA TYR A 89 -9.56 -10.14 -10.01
C TYR A 89 -9.18 -10.18 -11.49
N PHE A 90 -7.92 -10.48 -11.79
CA PHE A 90 -7.42 -10.57 -13.18
C PHE A 90 -7.47 -11.98 -13.75
N ASP A 91 -7.01 -12.97 -12.98
CA ASP A 91 -7.04 -14.42 -13.23
C ASP A 91 -6.46 -14.87 -14.57
N LYS A 92 -5.25 -14.42 -14.89
CA LYS A 92 -4.57 -14.82 -16.14
C LYS A 92 -4.31 -16.32 -16.24
N LYS A 93 -4.21 -17.01 -15.10
CA LYS A 93 -4.01 -18.47 -15.03
C LYS A 93 -5.31 -19.26 -15.10
N GLY A 94 -6.49 -18.64 -15.03
CA GLY A 94 -7.78 -19.29 -14.99
C GLY A 94 -8.01 -20.14 -13.74
N THR A 95 -7.43 -19.72 -12.61
CA THR A 95 -7.50 -20.45 -11.34
C THR A 95 -8.86 -20.28 -10.67
N TYR A 96 -9.45 -19.08 -10.77
CA TYR A 96 -10.69 -18.71 -10.10
C TYR A 96 -11.92 -18.78 -11.01
N GLY A 97 -11.74 -18.68 -12.34
CA GLY A 97 -12.78 -18.82 -13.35
C GLY A 97 -13.78 -17.67 -13.42
N ASN A 98 -13.47 -16.51 -12.85
CA ASN A 98 -14.31 -15.31 -12.89
C ASN A 98 -13.50 -14.00 -12.91
N GLY A 99 -12.23 -14.07 -13.22
CA GLY A 99 -11.38 -12.88 -13.36
C GLY A 99 -11.59 -12.12 -14.67
N ALA A 100 -10.95 -10.98 -14.80
CA ALA A 100 -11.06 -10.14 -15.99
C ALA A 100 -10.56 -10.83 -17.27
N CYS A 101 -9.56 -11.73 -17.16
CA CYS A 101 -9.06 -12.53 -18.30
C CYS A 101 -9.98 -13.68 -18.71
N ASP A 102 -10.88 -14.12 -17.83
CA ASP A 102 -11.79 -15.24 -18.14
C ASP A 102 -12.92 -14.82 -19.07
N SER A 103 -13.45 -13.61 -18.89
CA SER A 103 -14.57 -13.12 -19.71
C SER A 103 -14.71 -11.60 -19.64
N PRO A 104 -15.04 -10.93 -20.76
CA PRO A 104 -15.49 -9.54 -20.75
C PRO A 104 -16.77 -9.28 -19.93
N SER A 105 -17.50 -10.33 -19.53
CA SER A 105 -18.67 -10.23 -18.63
C SER A 105 -18.30 -10.39 -17.16
N SER A 106 -17.02 -10.59 -16.83
CA SER A 106 -16.55 -10.59 -15.45
C SER A 106 -16.85 -9.24 -14.77
N PRO A 107 -17.25 -9.22 -13.50
CA PRO A 107 -17.43 -7.97 -12.74
C PRO A 107 -16.12 -7.18 -12.59
N TYR A 108 -14.98 -7.84 -12.78
CA TYR A 108 -13.66 -7.25 -12.68
C TYR A 108 -13.13 -6.75 -14.04
N TYR A 109 -13.78 -7.08 -15.16
CA TYR A 109 -13.32 -6.67 -16.49
C TYR A 109 -13.15 -5.14 -16.62
N PRO A 110 -14.08 -4.29 -16.11
CA PRO A 110 -13.92 -2.83 -16.17
C PRO A 110 -12.76 -2.27 -15.37
N TRP A 111 -12.17 -3.05 -14.47
CA TRP A 111 -11.04 -2.64 -13.65
C TRP A 111 -9.74 -2.54 -14.44
N TYR A 112 -9.68 -3.13 -15.65
CA TYR A 112 -8.45 -3.25 -16.44
C TYR A 112 -8.67 -2.76 -17.86
N ARG A 113 -7.61 -2.23 -18.44
CA ARG A 113 -7.60 -1.78 -19.83
C ARG A 113 -6.91 -2.80 -20.71
N PHE A 114 -7.69 -3.41 -21.60
CA PHE A 114 -7.19 -4.35 -22.59
C PHE A 114 -6.96 -3.66 -23.93
N GLY A 115 -5.83 -3.94 -24.59
CA GLY A 115 -5.60 -3.65 -26.00
C GLY A 115 -6.23 -4.73 -26.86
N ARG A 116 -5.56 -5.88 -27.00
CA ARG A 116 -6.13 -7.08 -27.62
C ARG A 116 -6.45 -8.10 -26.53
N TYR A 117 -7.73 -8.26 -26.25
CA TYR A 117 -8.24 -9.17 -25.23
C TYR A 117 -7.99 -10.65 -25.57
N PRO A 118 -7.58 -11.47 -24.59
CA PRO A 118 -7.13 -11.12 -23.24
C PRO A 118 -5.61 -10.94 -23.13
N GLU A 119 -4.86 -10.97 -24.26
CA GLU A 119 -3.40 -11.10 -24.28
C GLU A 119 -2.68 -9.79 -23.98
N GLU A 120 -3.24 -8.66 -24.46
CA GLU A 120 -2.61 -7.34 -24.31
C GLU A 120 -3.41 -6.46 -23.35
N TYR A 121 -2.76 -5.96 -22.33
CA TYR A 121 -3.34 -5.11 -21.29
C TYR A 121 -2.31 -4.14 -20.73
N GLU A 122 -2.78 -3.03 -20.19
CA GLU A 122 -1.94 -2.08 -19.50
C GLU A 122 -1.36 -2.72 -18.22
N SER A 123 -0.08 -2.49 -17.98
CA SER A 123 0.63 -3.05 -16.83
C SER A 123 1.64 -2.07 -16.26
N TRP A 124 1.87 -2.14 -14.96
CA TRP A 124 2.79 -1.27 -14.24
C TRP A 124 4.19 -1.37 -14.83
N TRP A 125 4.67 -0.28 -15.41
CA TRP A 125 5.96 -0.16 -16.11
C TRP A 125 6.23 -1.25 -17.16
N GLY A 126 5.19 -1.85 -17.73
CA GLY A 126 5.31 -2.91 -18.72
C GLY A 126 5.53 -4.32 -18.13
N PHE A 127 5.48 -4.48 -16.81
CA PHE A 127 5.56 -5.78 -16.16
C PHE A 127 4.23 -6.53 -16.29
N ALA A 128 4.16 -7.49 -17.21
CA ALA A 128 2.94 -8.26 -17.48
C ALA A 128 2.40 -9.05 -16.26
N THR A 129 3.18 -9.18 -15.19
CA THR A 129 2.73 -9.77 -13.92
C THR A 129 1.97 -8.79 -13.02
N LEU A 130 1.93 -7.50 -13.40
CA LEU A 130 1.35 -6.40 -12.60
C LEU A 130 0.36 -5.60 -13.46
N PRO A 131 -0.81 -6.16 -13.84
CA PRO A 131 -1.83 -5.43 -14.59
C PRO A 131 -2.30 -4.20 -13.81
N ASN A 132 -2.25 -3.02 -14.46
CA ASN A 132 -2.77 -1.78 -13.91
C ASN A 132 -4.27 -1.85 -13.75
N VAL A 133 -4.78 -1.25 -12.68
CA VAL A 133 -6.21 -1.04 -12.50
C VAL A 133 -6.62 0.37 -12.94
N GLU A 134 -7.88 0.55 -13.23
CA GLU A 134 -8.51 1.85 -13.45
C GLU A 134 -9.06 2.34 -12.11
N GLU A 135 -8.29 3.14 -11.39
CA GLU A 135 -8.63 3.60 -10.04
C GLU A 135 -9.89 4.49 -10.02
N THR A 136 -10.24 5.07 -11.16
CA THR A 136 -11.45 5.90 -11.33
C THR A 136 -12.69 5.08 -11.69
N GLU A 137 -12.53 3.76 -11.92
CA GLU A 137 -13.65 2.89 -12.17
C GLU A 137 -14.50 2.73 -10.89
N GLN A 138 -15.82 2.94 -11.04
CA GLN A 138 -16.73 3.05 -9.89
C GLN A 138 -16.77 1.79 -9.03
N SER A 139 -16.78 0.61 -9.64
CA SER A 139 -16.85 -0.65 -8.88
C SER A 139 -15.53 -0.98 -8.19
N TYR A 140 -14.38 -0.59 -8.77
CA TYR A 140 -13.09 -0.68 -8.12
C TYR A 140 -13.02 0.27 -6.92
N GLY A 141 -13.39 1.53 -7.11
CA GLY A 141 -13.47 2.50 -6.02
C GLY A 141 -14.37 2.02 -4.88
N ALA A 142 -15.57 1.51 -5.20
CA ALA A 142 -16.48 0.94 -4.22
C ALA A 142 -15.87 -0.25 -3.47
N PHE A 143 -15.11 -1.11 -4.16
CA PHE A 143 -14.43 -2.26 -3.56
C PHE A 143 -13.30 -1.82 -2.61
N ILE A 144 -12.50 -0.81 -2.96
CA ILE A 144 -11.38 -0.36 -2.12
C ILE A 144 -11.87 0.53 -0.98
N HIS A 145 -12.49 1.69 -1.31
CA HIS A 145 -12.81 2.74 -0.32
C HIS A 145 -14.32 2.92 -0.06
N GLY A 146 -15.18 2.09 -0.69
CA GLY A 146 -16.62 2.10 -0.41
C GLY A 146 -16.97 1.61 1.00
N GLU A 147 -18.25 1.62 1.33
CA GLU A 147 -18.76 1.03 2.57
C GLU A 147 -18.57 -0.49 2.55
N GLY A 148 -18.00 -1.05 3.63
CA GLY A 148 -17.58 -2.45 3.68
C GLY A 148 -16.44 -2.81 2.73
N GLY A 149 -15.76 -1.83 2.14
CA GLY A 149 -14.62 -2.01 1.26
C GLY A 149 -13.36 -2.47 1.99
N VAL A 150 -12.29 -2.68 1.21
CA VAL A 150 -11.00 -3.19 1.72
C VAL A 150 -10.45 -2.33 2.85
N LEU A 151 -10.46 -0.99 2.68
CA LEU A 151 -9.93 -0.08 3.70
C LEU A 151 -10.66 -0.23 5.03
N GLN A 152 -11.99 -0.22 4.98
CA GLN A 152 -12.81 -0.31 6.19
C GLN A 152 -12.63 -1.65 6.90
N HIS A 153 -12.62 -2.75 6.15
CA HIS A 153 -12.43 -4.10 6.71
C HIS A 153 -11.17 -4.19 7.58
N TRP A 154 -10.03 -3.75 7.06
CA TRP A 154 -8.76 -3.84 7.79
C TRP A 154 -8.61 -2.81 8.91
N LEU A 155 -9.26 -1.64 8.81
CA LEU A 155 -9.34 -0.70 9.92
C LEU A 155 -10.19 -1.25 11.07
N GLU A 156 -11.29 -1.94 10.75
CA GLU A 156 -12.11 -2.66 11.74
C GLU A 156 -11.35 -3.82 12.37
N ALA A 157 -10.51 -4.51 11.61
CA ALA A 157 -9.61 -5.55 12.11
C ALA A 157 -8.49 -5.00 13.02
N GLY A 158 -8.29 -3.66 13.05
CA GLY A 158 -7.39 -3.02 14.02
C GLY A 158 -6.25 -2.19 13.43
N ALA A 159 -6.09 -2.13 12.10
CA ALA A 159 -5.13 -1.23 11.47
C ALA A 159 -5.39 0.23 11.89
N SER A 160 -4.34 1.04 11.92
CA SER A 160 -4.38 2.46 12.27
C SER A 160 -4.18 3.37 11.07
N GLY A 161 -4.19 2.82 9.87
CA GLY A 161 -4.03 3.58 8.64
C GLY A 161 -3.35 2.78 7.53
N TRP A 162 -2.99 3.51 6.47
CA TRP A 162 -2.47 2.95 5.24
C TRP A 162 -1.28 3.75 4.71
N ARG A 163 -0.32 3.05 4.12
CA ARG A 163 0.67 3.64 3.22
C ARG A 163 0.23 3.33 1.79
N LEU A 164 0.15 4.32 0.94
CA LEU A 164 -0.15 4.14 -0.48
C LEU A 164 1.13 3.87 -1.26
N ASP A 165 1.20 2.70 -1.87
CA ASP A 165 2.23 2.32 -2.82
C ASP A 165 2.14 3.22 -4.05
N VAL A 166 3.29 3.68 -4.56
CA VAL A 166 3.42 4.57 -5.72
C VAL A 166 2.35 5.67 -5.78
N ALA A 167 2.20 6.43 -4.70
CA ALA A 167 1.16 7.47 -4.58
C ALA A 167 1.19 8.49 -5.74
N ASP A 168 2.35 8.68 -6.38
CA ASP A 168 2.51 9.53 -7.57
C ASP A 168 1.71 9.04 -8.78
N GLU A 169 1.42 7.76 -8.87
CA GLU A 169 0.70 7.16 -9.99
C GLU A 169 -0.82 7.08 -9.72
N LEU A 170 -1.25 7.32 -8.47
CA LEU A 170 -2.67 7.34 -8.12
C LEU A 170 -3.31 8.69 -8.46
N PRO A 171 -4.55 8.72 -9.00
CA PRO A 171 -5.30 9.95 -9.19
C PRO A 171 -5.58 10.68 -7.86
N ASP A 172 -5.51 12.02 -7.86
CA ASP A 172 -5.80 12.84 -6.68
C ASP A 172 -7.19 12.56 -6.10
N CYS A 173 -8.20 12.35 -6.96
CA CYS A 173 -9.55 12.02 -6.52
C CYS A 173 -9.60 10.69 -5.76
N PHE A 174 -8.85 9.68 -6.19
CA PHE A 174 -8.76 8.40 -5.51
C PHE A 174 -8.12 8.56 -4.13
N ILE A 175 -7.00 9.29 -4.02
CA ILE A 175 -6.32 9.56 -2.74
C ILE A 175 -7.27 10.29 -1.77
N ARG A 176 -8.03 11.30 -2.26
CA ARG A 176 -9.03 12.02 -1.44
C ARG A 176 -10.15 11.10 -0.97
N ASP A 177 -10.62 10.18 -1.79
CA ASP A 177 -11.65 9.22 -1.41
C ASP A 177 -11.15 8.22 -0.37
N VAL A 178 -9.91 7.71 -0.55
CA VAL A 178 -9.21 6.90 0.46
C VAL A 178 -9.13 7.67 1.78
N ARG A 179 -8.62 8.92 1.77
CA ARG A 179 -8.54 9.76 2.97
C ARG A 179 -9.91 9.93 3.64
N ARG A 180 -10.91 10.28 2.86
CA ARG A 180 -12.27 10.47 3.39
C ARG A 180 -12.78 9.23 4.11
N ARG A 181 -12.55 8.05 3.54
CA ARG A 181 -12.96 6.77 4.13
C ARG A 181 -12.23 6.50 5.44
N ILE A 182 -10.91 6.59 5.46
CA ILE A 182 -10.14 6.26 6.66
C ILE A 182 -10.37 7.24 7.81
N LYS A 183 -10.52 8.54 7.47
CA LYS A 183 -10.79 9.60 8.48
C LYS A 183 -12.22 9.56 9.01
N ALA A 184 -13.18 9.07 8.22
CA ALA A 184 -14.56 8.86 8.70
C ALA A 184 -14.62 7.76 9.77
N GLN A 185 -13.73 6.79 9.76
CA GLN A 185 -13.66 5.74 10.78
C GLN A 185 -12.96 6.24 12.07
N SER A 186 -11.85 6.95 11.91
CA SER A 186 -11.18 7.67 13.00
C SER A 186 -10.34 8.81 12.42
N PRO A 187 -10.43 10.03 12.99
CA PRO A 187 -9.58 11.14 12.57
C PRO A 187 -8.08 10.87 12.82
N ASP A 188 -7.77 9.96 13.75
CA ASP A 188 -6.41 9.58 14.11
C ASP A 188 -5.78 8.56 13.16
N ASN A 189 -6.56 7.96 12.25
CA ASN A 189 -6.02 7.06 11.23
C ASN A 189 -5.09 7.82 10.29
N VAL A 190 -3.96 7.20 9.94
CA VAL A 190 -2.89 7.84 9.15
C VAL A 190 -2.96 7.39 7.69
N LEU A 191 -2.81 8.35 6.78
CA LEU A 191 -2.58 8.10 5.37
C LEU A 191 -1.19 8.61 4.98
N LEU A 192 -0.27 7.67 4.78
CA LEU A 192 1.09 7.91 4.32
C LEU A 192 1.19 7.64 2.82
N GLY A 193 1.88 8.46 2.05
CA GLY A 193 2.11 8.23 0.62
C GLY A 193 3.56 7.89 0.32
N GLU A 194 3.80 7.02 -0.64
CA GLU A 194 5.12 6.87 -1.25
C GLU A 194 5.28 7.92 -2.35
N VAL A 195 6.14 8.90 -2.09
CA VAL A 195 6.54 9.95 -3.03
C VAL A 195 8.06 10.04 -2.99
N TRP A 196 8.73 9.86 -4.13
CA TRP A 196 10.19 9.72 -4.15
C TRP A 196 10.96 11.04 -4.14
N GLU A 197 10.30 12.12 -4.53
CA GLU A 197 10.86 13.48 -4.52
C GLU A 197 10.24 14.30 -3.39
N ASP A 198 10.51 15.60 -3.38
CA ASP A 198 9.86 16.53 -2.46
C ASP A 198 8.36 16.59 -2.72
N CYS A 199 7.58 16.07 -1.78
CA CYS A 199 6.12 16.00 -1.87
C CYS A 199 5.44 17.38 -1.72
N SER A 200 6.16 18.39 -1.21
CA SER A 200 5.61 19.73 -1.00
C SER A 200 5.46 20.54 -2.28
N ASP A 201 6.22 20.17 -3.33
CA ASP A 201 6.26 20.89 -4.60
C ASP A 201 6.16 19.97 -5.84
N LYS A 202 5.81 18.71 -5.64
CA LYS A 202 5.69 17.72 -6.70
C LYS A 202 4.78 18.17 -7.83
N GLN A 203 5.27 18.12 -9.06
CA GLN A 203 4.50 18.39 -10.26
C GLN A 203 3.89 17.09 -10.81
N GLY A 204 2.61 17.14 -11.12
CA GLY A 204 1.87 16.07 -11.79
C GLY A 204 1.33 16.51 -13.14
N PRO A 205 0.60 15.65 -13.87
CA PRO A 205 0.05 15.97 -15.19
C PRO A 205 -0.91 17.17 -15.19
N GLN A 206 -1.55 17.48 -14.05
CA GLN A 206 -2.52 18.56 -13.90
C GLN A 206 -1.96 19.78 -13.14
N GLY A 207 -0.63 19.84 -12.95
CA GLY A 207 0.05 20.87 -12.19
C GLY A 207 0.60 20.35 -10.86
N ARG A 208 0.81 21.25 -9.89
CA ARG A 208 1.33 20.89 -8.56
C ARG A 208 0.36 20.00 -7.82
N ARG A 209 0.88 18.88 -7.30
CA ARG A 209 0.13 17.93 -6.48
C ARG A 209 -0.17 18.54 -5.09
N GLY A 210 -1.32 18.20 -4.55
CA GLY A 210 -1.81 18.73 -3.27
C GLY A 210 -1.57 17.84 -2.06
N TYR A 211 -0.61 16.93 -2.13
CA TYR A 211 -0.43 15.82 -1.17
C TYR A 211 -0.55 16.21 0.31
N VAL A 212 0.05 17.33 0.71
CA VAL A 212 0.09 17.76 2.12
C VAL A 212 -0.76 19.00 2.40
N ASN A 213 -1.73 19.31 1.52
CA ASN A 213 -2.64 20.45 1.71
C ASN A 213 -3.76 20.16 2.73
N GLY A 214 -3.88 18.93 3.24
CA GLY A 214 -4.84 18.54 4.27
C GLY A 214 -6.01 17.70 3.77
N ASP A 215 -6.18 17.53 2.47
CA ASP A 215 -7.27 16.77 1.84
C ASP A 215 -6.82 15.46 1.15
N GLU A 216 -5.51 15.19 1.10
CA GLU A 216 -4.93 13.97 0.54
C GLU A 216 -4.14 13.19 1.59
N LEU A 217 -2.82 13.33 1.66
CA LEU A 217 -1.97 12.60 2.59
C LEU A 217 -1.83 13.32 3.94
N ASP A 218 -1.56 12.58 5.00
CA ASP A 218 -1.10 13.15 6.27
C ASP A 218 0.40 13.42 6.23
N SER A 219 1.15 12.57 5.50
CA SER A 219 2.58 12.67 5.30
C SER A 219 3.00 11.84 4.09
N ALA A 220 4.23 12.02 3.64
CA ALA A 220 4.87 11.19 2.63
C ALA A 220 6.14 10.53 3.17
N MET A 221 6.58 9.45 2.53
CA MET A 221 7.90 8.86 2.78
C MET A 221 8.95 9.85 2.29
N ASP A 222 9.76 10.37 3.21
CA ASP A 222 10.71 11.44 2.92
C ASP A 222 12.04 10.86 2.38
N TYR A 223 12.07 10.59 1.09
CA TYR A 223 13.26 10.09 0.39
C TYR A 223 14.39 11.14 0.31
N PRO A 224 14.12 12.46 0.16
CA PRO A 224 15.15 13.48 0.27
C PRO A 224 15.86 13.47 1.62
N LEU A 225 15.13 13.47 2.74
CA LEU A 225 15.68 13.37 4.08
C LEU A 225 16.50 12.08 4.28
N ARG A 226 15.95 10.94 3.82
CA ARG A 226 16.66 9.67 3.84
C ARG A 226 18.01 9.77 3.14
N ARG A 227 18.06 10.38 1.96
CA ARG A 227 19.29 10.58 1.19
C ARG A 227 20.28 11.44 1.95
N ALA A 228 19.84 12.59 2.48
CA ALA A 228 20.67 13.50 3.25
C ALA A 228 21.31 12.81 4.45
N ILE A 229 20.53 12.03 5.22
CA ILE A 229 21.03 11.27 6.38
C ILE A 229 22.08 10.24 5.94
N LEU A 230 21.81 9.46 4.91
CA LEU A 230 22.73 8.42 4.44
C LEU A 230 24.04 9.02 3.89
N ASP A 231 23.96 10.11 3.14
CA ASP A 231 25.13 10.76 2.57
C ASP A 231 25.97 11.48 3.65
N PHE A 232 25.34 12.05 4.67
CA PHE A 232 26.04 12.56 5.87
C PHE A 232 26.75 11.44 6.63
N CYS A 233 26.06 10.34 6.92
CA CYS A 233 26.67 9.20 7.62
C CYS A 233 27.78 8.51 6.80
N ALA A 234 27.72 8.58 5.48
CA ALA A 234 28.76 8.10 4.58
C ALA A 234 29.93 9.08 4.38
N GLY A 235 29.91 10.26 5.03
CA GLY A 235 30.92 11.31 4.90
C GLY A 235 30.95 12.00 3.53
N LYS A 236 29.85 11.97 2.78
CA LYS A 236 29.72 12.64 1.49
C LYS A 236 29.20 14.07 1.61
N LEU A 237 28.47 14.38 2.70
CA LEU A 237 28.00 15.73 3.06
C LEU A 237 28.64 16.13 4.39
N ASP A 238 28.95 17.39 4.54
CA ASP A 238 29.27 17.96 5.86
C ASP A 238 27.98 18.28 6.64
N ALA A 239 28.12 18.72 7.89
CA ALA A 239 26.97 18.98 8.76
C ALA A 239 26.11 20.17 8.29
N PHE A 240 26.71 21.14 7.60
CA PHE A 240 26.01 22.30 7.08
C PHE A 240 25.19 21.90 5.83
N ASP A 241 25.82 21.23 4.87
CA ASP A 241 25.17 20.73 3.65
C ASP A 241 24.04 19.74 3.98
N ALA A 242 24.27 18.87 4.99
CA ALA A 242 23.23 17.95 5.47
C ALA A 242 22.03 18.69 6.07
N ALA A 243 22.28 19.74 6.87
CA ALA A 243 21.21 20.56 7.44
C ALA A 243 20.43 21.32 6.36
N GLU A 244 21.09 21.86 5.34
CA GLU A 244 20.40 22.52 4.21
C GLU A 244 19.53 21.52 3.41
N ALA A 245 20.00 20.29 3.23
CA ALA A 245 19.25 19.24 2.51
C ALA A 245 18.05 18.68 3.30
N MET A 246 17.91 19.03 4.59
CA MET A 246 16.81 18.60 5.46
C MET A 246 15.67 19.64 5.56
N TRP A 247 15.88 20.85 5.00
CA TRP A 247 14.92 21.97 4.97
C TRP A 247 14.36 22.24 3.57
#